data_9fb353e98054ce145a0f6e845e0c41e4
#
_entry.id   9fb353e98054ce145a0f6e845e0c41e4
#
_cell.length_a   1.000
_cell.length_b   1.000
_cell.length_c   1.000
_cell.angle_alpha   90.00
_cell.angle_beta   90.00
_cell.angle_gamma   90.00
#
_symmetry.space_group_name_H-M   'P 1'
#
loop_
_entity.id
_entity.type
_entity.pdbx_description
1 polymer ?
#
loop_
_entity_poly.entity_id
_entity_poly.type
_entity_poly.pdbx_seq_one_letter_code
_entity_poly.pdbx_strand_id
1 'polypeptide(L)'
;MSTSNDVKVRYVAGSVSPIGPDRHPMSQPQPLLPPDIRCISCSIEISDYTREGVDEAIRERYWKCVDELVKQGANSITLCGFPISSQLGRPRVLELLKETTNRTGVTADSQAEATIAAMRHMGMRRIAIASRWSDELNQKLVAYLTAADFEVLTVTSVGQWAKQAFSMSIEEGVKLAFQLGREAMRKAPDAEGLLLPGGAWRSLAAVPILEEDFGLPVVPTPIAQVWRLIAAGIAPPVQGWGRLLATP
;
A
#
# COMPACT_ATOMS: atom_id res chain seq x y z
N MET A 1 5.59 34.39 20.45
CA MET A 1 5.30 34.66 19.03
C MET A 1 5.84 33.47 18.26
N SER A 2 4.97 32.51 17.93
CA SER A 2 5.34 31.32 17.15
C SER A 2 5.25 31.72 15.68
N THR A 3 6.40 31.88 15.02
CA THR A 3 6.46 31.98 13.56
C THR A 3 6.11 30.61 13.00
N SER A 4 4.85 30.41 12.57
CA SER A 4 4.52 29.32 11.69
C SER A 4 5.31 29.56 10.40
N ASN A 5 6.41 28.80 10.22
CA ASN A 5 7.03 28.66 8.90
C ASN A 5 5.96 28.00 8.01
N ASP A 6 5.25 28.79 7.23
CA ASP A 6 4.37 28.29 6.17
C ASP A 6 5.25 27.59 5.13
N VAL A 7 5.41 26.25 5.29
CA VAL A 7 6.14 25.44 4.32
C VAL A 7 5.36 25.47 3.00
N LYS A 8 5.93 26.05 1.96
CA LYS A 8 5.33 26.08 0.64
C LYS A 8 5.21 24.64 0.11
N VAL A 9 3.97 24.15 -0.03
CA VAL A 9 3.70 22.83 -0.60
C VAL A 9 4.17 22.80 -2.05
N ARG A 10 5.06 21.85 -2.38
CA ARG A 10 5.58 21.64 -3.74
C ARG A 10 4.95 20.42 -4.43
N TYR A 11 4.39 19.49 -3.67
CA TYR A 11 3.76 18.28 -4.21
C TYR A 11 2.54 17.88 -3.38
N VAL A 12 1.48 17.48 -4.07
CA VAL A 12 0.25 17.00 -3.46
C VAL A 12 -0.01 15.57 -3.93
N ALA A 13 0.10 14.61 -3.00
CA ALA A 13 -0.19 13.21 -3.24
C ALA A 13 -1.66 12.94 -2.91
N GLY A 14 -2.48 12.64 -3.93
CA GLY A 14 -3.89 12.32 -3.79
C GLY A 14 -4.13 10.82 -3.60
N SER A 15 -5.08 10.47 -2.74
CA SER A 15 -5.47 9.09 -2.47
C SER A 15 -6.97 8.90 -2.62
N VAL A 16 -7.38 7.98 -3.51
CA VAL A 16 -8.73 7.43 -3.52
C VAL A 16 -8.77 6.28 -2.53
N SER A 17 -9.42 6.50 -1.39
CA SER A 17 -9.34 5.62 -0.20
C SER A 17 -10.64 4.83 0.01
N PRO A 18 -10.56 3.56 0.46
CA PRO A 18 -11.75 2.82 0.88
C PRO A 18 -12.37 3.32 2.19
N ILE A 19 -11.63 4.11 2.95
CA ILE A 19 -11.97 4.53 4.31
C ILE A 19 -12.03 6.05 4.41
N GLY A 20 -12.83 6.54 5.36
CA GLY A 20 -13.01 7.95 5.61
C GLY A 20 -11.74 8.68 6.07
N PRO A 21 -11.78 10.03 6.09
CA PRO A 21 -10.62 10.88 6.36
C PRO A 21 -10.01 10.66 7.74
N ASP A 22 -10.79 10.26 8.73
CA ASP A 22 -10.32 10.02 10.11
C ASP A 22 -9.33 8.83 10.21
N ARG A 23 -9.24 8.01 9.17
CA ARG A 23 -8.38 6.83 9.10
C ARG A 23 -7.54 6.84 7.82
N HIS A 24 -6.96 7.96 7.50
CA HIS A 24 -6.22 8.20 6.26
C HIS A 24 -5.20 7.08 5.99
N PRO A 25 -5.17 6.49 4.77
CA PRO A 25 -4.25 5.40 4.43
C PRO A 25 -2.78 5.81 4.54
N MET A 26 -2.48 7.11 4.42
CA MET A 26 -1.15 7.67 4.59
C MET A 26 -0.79 8.04 6.03
N SER A 27 -1.64 7.73 7.03
CA SER A 27 -1.36 8.07 8.43
C SER A 27 -0.07 7.45 9.00
N GLN A 28 0.33 6.29 8.48
CA GLN A 28 1.59 5.65 8.87
C GLN A 28 2.79 6.19 8.06
N PRO A 29 2.72 6.28 6.72
CA PRO A 29 3.84 6.76 5.92
C PRO A 29 3.98 8.29 5.88
N GLN A 30 2.94 9.07 6.21
CA GLN A 30 3.00 10.53 6.19
C GLN A 30 4.18 11.13 6.99
N PRO A 31 4.49 10.65 8.21
CA PRO A 31 5.64 11.15 8.97
C PRO A 31 7.01 10.88 8.32
N LEU A 32 7.06 10.00 7.31
CA LEU A 32 8.27 9.68 6.56
C LEU A 32 8.49 10.62 5.37
N LEU A 33 7.52 11.46 5.06
CA LEU A 33 7.59 12.39 3.94
C LEU A 33 8.03 13.79 4.40
N PRO A 34 8.75 14.53 3.55
CA PRO A 34 9.06 15.94 3.80
C PRO A 34 7.78 16.77 4.02
N PRO A 35 7.85 17.86 4.82
CA PRO A 35 6.69 18.67 5.15
C PRO A 35 6.10 19.46 3.97
N ASP A 36 6.84 19.60 2.88
CA ASP A 36 6.41 20.22 1.64
C ASP A 36 5.67 19.27 0.67
N ILE A 37 5.52 17.99 1.08
CA ILE A 37 4.66 17.01 0.41
C ILE A 37 3.37 16.87 1.22
N ARG A 38 2.26 17.33 0.66
CA ARG A 38 0.93 17.23 1.27
C ARG A 38 0.20 15.99 0.76
N CYS A 39 -0.33 15.18 1.67
CA CYS A 39 -1.23 14.08 1.34
C CYS A 39 -2.68 14.50 1.52
N ILE A 40 -3.50 14.25 0.50
CA ILE A 40 -4.95 14.46 0.53
C ILE A 40 -5.67 13.16 0.20
N SER A 41 -6.91 13.03 0.64
CA SER A 41 -7.68 11.79 0.45
C SER A 41 -9.14 12.08 0.19
N CYS A 42 -9.74 11.29 -0.71
CA CYS A 42 -11.17 11.22 -0.91
C CYS A 42 -11.64 9.77 -0.73
N SER A 43 -12.74 9.56 0.01
CA SER A 43 -13.23 8.22 0.34
C SER A 43 -14.29 7.75 -0.64
N ILE A 44 -14.11 6.52 -1.16
CA ILE A 44 -15.15 5.80 -1.91
C ILE A 44 -16.10 5.01 -1.01
N GLU A 45 -15.89 5.02 0.32
CA GLU A 45 -16.79 4.45 1.34
C GLU A 45 -17.26 3.02 1.02
N ILE A 46 -16.32 2.09 0.89
CA ILE A 46 -16.66 0.70 0.61
C ILE A 46 -17.46 0.10 1.78
N SER A 47 -18.62 -0.44 1.49
CA SER A 47 -19.48 -1.11 2.47
C SER A 47 -18.85 -2.43 2.94
N ASP A 48 -18.36 -3.22 2.01
CA ASP A 48 -17.58 -4.44 2.25
C ASP A 48 -16.54 -4.65 1.15
N TYR A 49 -15.66 -5.64 1.34
CA TYR A 49 -14.59 -5.95 0.38
C TYR A 49 -14.93 -7.17 -0.49
N THR A 50 -16.22 -7.41 -0.75
CA THR A 50 -16.68 -8.34 -1.77
C THR A 50 -16.44 -7.77 -3.16
N ARG A 51 -16.51 -8.58 -4.19
CA ARG A 51 -16.40 -8.13 -5.59
C ARG A 51 -17.49 -7.12 -5.92
N GLU A 52 -18.71 -7.40 -5.53
CA GLU A 52 -19.89 -6.58 -5.79
C GLU A 52 -19.79 -5.22 -5.11
N GLY A 53 -19.41 -5.18 -3.82
CA GLY A 53 -19.24 -3.94 -3.06
C GLY A 53 -18.10 -3.07 -3.60
N VAL A 54 -17.02 -3.68 -4.09
CA VAL A 54 -15.92 -2.96 -4.75
C VAL A 54 -16.36 -2.41 -6.11
N ASP A 55 -17.01 -3.21 -6.95
CA ASP A 55 -17.50 -2.78 -8.27
C ASP A 55 -18.52 -1.63 -8.16
N GLU A 56 -19.40 -1.67 -7.16
CA GLU A 56 -20.34 -0.60 -6.87
C GLU A 56 -19.62 0.70 -6.47
N ALA A 57 -18.70 0.62 -5.51
CA ALA A 57 -17.96 1.80 -5.03
C ALA A 57 -17.13 2.45 -6.15
N ILE A 58 -16.48 1.65 -7.00
CA ILE A 58 -15.74 2.16 -8.17
C ILE A 58 -16.67 2.83 -9.17
N ARG A 59 -17.80 2.20 -9.50
CA ARG A 59 -18.77 2.74 -10.46
C ARG A 59 -19.36 4.07 -10.00
N GLU A 60 -19.72 4.19 -8.70
CA GLU A 60 -20.51 5.31 -8.20
C GLU A 60 -19.68 6.48 -7.68
N ARG A 61 -18.50 6.19 -7.12
CA ARG A 61 -17.75 7.18 -6.33
C ARG A 61 -16.33 7.46 -6.81
N TYR A 62 -15.70 6.52 -7.52
CA TYR A 62 -14.31 6.66 -7.91
C TYR A 62 -14.05 7.96 -8.69
N TRP A 63 -14.83 8.23 -9.72
CA TRP A 63 -14.64 9.42 -10.55
C TRP A 63 -14.93 10.72 -9.82
N LYS A 64 -15.88 10.74 -8.90
CA LYS A 64 -16.14 11.90 -8.03
C LYS A 64 -14.93 12.19 -7.16
N CYS A 65 -14.31 11.16 -6.59
CA CYS A 65 -13.09 11.31 -5.82
C CYS A 65 -11.90 11.78 -6.66
N VAL A 66 -11.73 11.25 -7.86
CA VAL A 66 -10.69 11.70 -8.80
C VAL A 66 -10.86 13.19 -9.12
N ASP A 67 -12.06 13.61 -9.49
CA ASP A 67 -12.35 15.01 -9.84
C ASP A 67 -12.12 15.95 -8.65
N GLU A 68 -12.47 15.53 -7.43
CA GLU A 68 -12.23 16.31 -6.20
C GLU A 68 -10.74 16.42 -5.88
N LEU A 69 -9.97 15.36 -6.01
CA LEU A 69 -8.52 15.39 -5.80
C LEU A 69 -7.80 16.27 -6.82
N VAL A 70 -8.20 16.22 -8.09
CA VAL A 70 -7.68 17.11 -9.15
C VAL A 70 -7.99 18.58 -8.82
N LYS A 71 -9.21 18.89 -8.41
CA LYS A 71 -9.62 20.23 -7.99
C LYS A 71 -8.79 20.76 -6.80
N GLN A 72 -8.36 19.86 -5.90
CA GLN A 72 -7.49 20.19 -4.77
C GLN A 72 -5.99 20.28 -5.17
N GLY A 73 -5.66 20.13 -6.45
CA GLY A 73 -4.31 20.29 -6.99
C GLY A 73 -3.43 19.04 -6.83
N ALA A 74 -4.00 17.83 -6.81
CA ALA A 74 -3.23 16.59 -6.75
C ALA A 74 -2.27 16.49 -7.95
N ASN A 75 -0.99 16.20 -7.67
CA ASN A 75 0.04 15.92 -8.66
C ASN A 75 0.11 14.43 -9.01
N SER A 76 -0.41 13.57 -8.14
CA SER A 76 -0.60 12.14 -8.38
C SER A 76 -1.88 11.64 -7.73
N ILE A 77 -2.46 10.57 -8.27
CA ILE A 77 -3.67 9.93 -7.71
C ILE A 77 -3.38 8.45 -7.51
N THR A 78 -3.56 7.95 -6.29
CA THR A 78 -3.35 6.55 -5.94
C THR A 78 -4.65 5.90 -5.50
N LEU A 79 -5.04 4.80 -6.17
CA LEU A 79 -6.09 3.91 -5.68
C LEU A 79 -5.55 3.11 -4.49
N CYS A 80 -6.06 3.40 -3.30
CA CYS A 80 -5.65 2.75 -2.06
C CYS A 80 -6.49 1.50 -1.76
N GLY A 81 -5.85 0.56 -1.07
CA GLY A 81 -6.48 -0.69 -0.66
C GLY A 81 -6.12 -1.86 -1.58
N PHE A 82 -5.13 -2.66 -1.17
CA PHE A 82 -4.80 -3.89 -1.90
C PHE A 82 -6.01 -4.82 -2.06
N PRO A 83 -6.91 -5.00 -1.05
CA PRO A 83 -8.13 -5.77 -1.23
C PRO A 83 -9.01 -5.29 -2.39
N ILE A 84 -9.09 -3.97 -2.62
CA ILE A 84 -9.83 -3.40 -3.76
C ILE A 84 -9.20 -3.86 -5.07
N SER A 85 -7.90 -3.65 -5.22
CA SER A 85 -7.17 -4.05 -6.42
C SER A 85 -7.27 -5.55 -6.66
N SER A 86 -7.20 -6.37 -5.60
CA SER A 86 -7.32 -7.83 -5.70
C SER A 86 -8.71 -8.27 -6.15
N GLN A 87 -9.78 -7.62 -5.68
CA GLN A 87 -11.15 -7.91 -6.12
C GLN A 87 -11.40 -7.49 -7.57
N LEU A 88 -10.87 -6.35 -8.00
CA LEU A 88 -10.98 -5.90 -9.39
C LEU A 88 -10.19 -6.80 -10.36
N GLY A 89 -9.08 -7.35 -9.89
CA GLY A 89 -8.10 -8.03 -10.72
C GLY A 89 -7.18 -7.07 -11.48
N ARG A 90 -5.95 -7.50 -11.72
CA ARG A 90 -4.88 -6.65 -12.25
C ARG A 90 -5.21 -5.97 -13.60
N PRO A 91 -5.79 -6.68 -14.61
CA PRO A 91 -6.13 -6.04 -15.88
C PRO A 91 -7.08 -4.85 -15.71
N ARG A 92 -8.13 -4.99 -14.87
CA ARG A 92 -9.08 -3.89 -14.63
C ARG A 92 -8.45 -2.73 -13.87
N VAL A 93 -7.55 -3.01 -12.93
CA VAL A 93 -6.81 -1.95 -12.23
C VAL A 93 -5.95 -1.15 -13.21
N LEU A 94 -5.16 -1.82 -14.06
CA LEU A 94 -4.31 -1.14 -15.03
C LEU A 94 -5.12 -0.30 -16.03
N GLU A 95 -6.28 -0.80 -16.48
CA GLU A 95 -7.21 -0.05 -17.33
C GLU A 95 -7.72 1.21 -16.60
N LEU A 96 -8.19 1.08 -15.35
CA LEU A 96 -8.68 2.18 -14.54
C LEU A 96 -7.61 3.26 -14.32
N LEU A 97 -6.37 2.86 -14.04
CA LEU A 97 -5.25 3.80 -13.90
C LEU A 97 -4.95 4.55 -15.19
N LYS A 98 -4.98 3.84 -16.33
CA LYS A 98 -4.81 4.44 -17.66
C LYS A 98 -5.93 5.42 -17.98
N GLU A 99 -7.18 5.05 -17.73
CA GLU A 99 -8.35 5.92 -17.89
C GLU A 99 -8.21 7.18 -17.03
N THR A 100 -7.78 7.03 -15.76
CA THR A 100 -7.57 8.16 -14.84
C THR A 100 -6.52 9.11 -15.36
N THR A 101 -5.36 8.62 -15.78
CA THR A 101 -4.29 9.45 -16.33
C THR A 101 -4.75 10.16 -17.61
N ASN A 102 -5.42 9.46 -18.52
CA ASN A 102 -5.90 10.04 -19.76
C ASN A 102 -6.95 11.14 -19.54
N ARG A 103 -7.84 10.95 -18.58
CA ARG A 103 -8.92 11.91 -18.28
C ARG A 103 -8.41 13.16 -17.56
N THR A 104 -7.43 13.02 -16.69
CA THR A 104 -7.02 14.10 -15.78
C THR A 104 -5.69 14.76 -16.15
N GLY A 105 -4.85 14.09 -16.93
CA GLY A 105 -3.45 14.47 -17.13
C GLY A 105 -2.55 14.24 -15.91
N VAL A 106 -3.11 13.71 -14.80
CA VAL A 106 -2.39 13.45 -13.54
C VAL A 106 -1.97 11.98 -13.52
N THR A 107 -0.73 11.71 -13.09
CA THR A 107 -0.23 10.33 -12.97
C THR A 107 -1.06 9.55 -11.98
N ALA A 108 -1.60 8.42 -12.43
CA ALA A 108 -2.36 7.49 -11.59
C ALA A 108 -1.56 6.22 -11.28
N ASP A 109 -1.66 5.74 -10.04
CA ASP A 109 -1.07 4.49 -9.54
C ASP A 109 -2.05 3.78 -8.60
N SER A 110 -1.70 2.60 -8.13
CA SER A 110 -2.41 1.92 -7.06
C SER A 110 -1.44 1.39 -6.00
N GLN A 111 -1.93 1.19 -4.79
CA GLN A 111 -1.12 0.53 -3.74
C GLN A 111 -0.60 -0.84 -4.19
N ALA A 112 -1.38 -1.58 -4.97
CA ALA A 112 -0.98 -2.88 -5.48
C ALA A 112 0.17 -2.77 -6.49
N GLU A 113 0.06 -1.89 -7.50
CA GLU A 113 1.13 -1.72 -8.50
C GLU A 113 2.38 -1.05 -7.89
N ALA A 114 2.22 -0.13 -6.94
CA ALA A 114 3.35 0.40 -6.18
C ALA A 114 4.09 -0.71 -5.40
N THR A 115 3.34 -1.63 -4.77
CA THR A 115 3.92 -2.77 -4.05
C THR A 115 4.63 -3.74 -5.00
N ILE A 116 4.03 -4.05 -6.15
CA ILE A 116 4.65 -4.86 -7.21
C ILE A 116 5.96 -4.23 -7.69
N ALA A 117 5.95 -2.94 -7.97
CA ALA A 117 7.15 -2.24 -8.42
C ALA A 117 8.24 -2.22 -7.34
N ALA A 118 7.88 -2.00 -6.08
CA ALA A 118 8.79 -2.05 -4.94
C ALA A 118 9.43 -3.45 -4.78
N MET A 119 8.65 -4.52 -4.85
CA MET A 119 9.16 -5.87 -4.79
C MET A 119 10.11 -6.18 -5.96
N ARG A 120 9.78 -5.75 -7.18
CA ARG A 120 10.66 -5.90 -8.35
C ARG A 120 11.97 -5.13 -8.19
N HIS A 121 11.90 -3.89 -7.67
CA HIS A 121 13.10 -3.10 -7.36
C HIS A 121 14.00 -3.80 -6.36
N MET A 122 13.43 -4.47 -5.36
CA MET A 122 14.16 -5.28 -4.38
C MET A 122 14.61 -6.65 -4.90
N GLY A 123 14.43 -6.95 -6.19
CA GLY A 123 14.85 -8.20 -6.82
C GLY A 123 14.00 -9.42 -6.47
N MET A 124 12.81 -9.20 -5.88
CA MET A 124 11.92 -10.28 -5.44
C MET A 124 11.10 -10.82 -6.62
N ARG A 125 11.04 -12.15 -6.77
CA ARG A 125 10.14 -12.87 -7.67
C ARG A 125 9.42 -14.01 -6.96
N ARG A 126 10.13 -14.77 -6.13
CA ARG A 126 9.61 -15.83 -5.27
C ARG A 126 9.42 -15.26 -3.87
N ILE A 127 8.19 -15.17 -3.41
CA ILE A 127 7.87 -14.41 -2.20
C ILE A 127 7.13 -15.24 -1.17
N ALA A 128 7.41 -14.94 0.10
CA ALA A 128 6.57 -15.31 1.22
C ALA A 128 5.59 -14.15 1.52
N ILE A 129 4.40 -14.48 1.98
CA ILE A 129 3.39 -13.50 2.39
C ILE A 129 3.00 -13.75 3.84
N ALA A 130 3.09 -12.71 4.66
CA ALA A 130 2.45 -12.69 5.97
C ALA A 130 1.27 -11.72 5.92
N SER A 131 0.07 -12.26 6.03
CA SER A 131 -1.18 -11.53 5.88
C SER A 131 -2.03 -11.64 7.14
N ARG A 132 -2.94 -10.68 7.35
CA ARG A 132 -3.97 -10.79 8.38
C ARG A 132 -5.28 -11.34 7.84
N TRP A 133 -5.44 -11.37 6.54
CA TRP A 133 -6.71 -11.55 5.86
C TRP A 133 -7.20 -12.99 5.88
N SER A 134 -8.50 -13.14 5.59
CA SER A 134 -9.14 -14.43 5.34
C SER A 134 -8.55 -15.12 4.11
N ASP A 135 -8.75 -16.44 4.03
CA ASP A 135 -8.26 -17.23 2.90
C ASP A 135 -8.84 -16.74 1.57
N GLU A 136 -10.09 -16.30 1.54
CA GLU A 136 -10.72 -15.73 0.36
C GLU A 136 -9.99 -14.50 -0.16
N LEU A 137 -9.70 -13.53 0.71
CA LEU A 137 -8.93 -12.34 0.34
C LEU A 137 -7.49 -12.68 -0.06
N ASN A 138 -6.88 -13.65 0.62
CA ASN A 138 -5.53 -14.11 0.29
C ASN A 138 -5.48 -14.79 -1.08
N GLN A 139 -6.49 -15.57 -1.46
CA GLN A 139 -6.59 -16.16 -2.80
C GLN A 139 -6.65 -15.07 -3.90
N LYS A 140 -7.42 -14.01 -3.69
CA LYS A 140 -7.47 -12.87 -4.61
C LYS A 140 -6.14 -12.12 -4.68
N LEU A 141 -5.47 -11.93 -3.54
CA LEU A 141 -4.12 -11.35 -3.49
C LEU A 141 -3.12 -12.19 -4.30
N VAL A 142 -3.08 -13.50 -4.07
CA VAL A 142 -2.20 -14.43 -4.79
C VAL A 142 -2.47 -14.35 -6.30
N ALA A 143 -3.74 -14.41 -6.72
CA ALA A 143 -4.11 -14.30 -8.14
C ALA A 143 -3.64 -12.97 -8.77
N TYR A 144 -3.74 -11.86 -8.03
CA TYR A 144 -3.26 -10.56 -8.48
C TYR A 144 -1.72 -10.54 -8.67
N LEU A 145 -0.99 -11.11 -7.72
CA LEU A 145 0.48 -11.17 -7.76
C LEU A 145 0.98 -12.16 -8.84
N THR A 146 0.31 -13.29 -9.01
CA THR A 146 0.59 -14.24 -10.11
C THR A 146 0.39 -13.58 -11.48
N ALA A 147 -0.65 -12.75 -11.65
CA ALA A 147 -0.85 -11.97 -12.86
C ALA A 147 0.21 -10.87 -13.07
N ALA A 148 1.09 -10.66 -12.09
CA ALA A 148 2.26 -9.79 -12.16
C ALA A 148 3.59 -10.57 -12.17
N ASP A 149 3.55 -11.88 -12.49
CA ASP A 149 4.72 -12.79 -12.61
C ASP A 149 5.46 -13.04 -11.29
N PHE A 150 4.77 -12.96 -10.14
CA PHE A 150 5.31 -13.42 -8.86
C PHE A 150 4.90 -14.85 -8.57
N GLU A 151 5.84 -15.62 -8.03
CA GLU A 151 5.61 -16.94 -7.45
C GLU A 151 5.42 -16.78 -5.92
N VAL A 152 4.21 -17.09 -5.44
CA VAL A 152 3.90 -17.06 -4.01
C VAL A 152 4.15 -18.44 -3.42
N LEU A 153 5.22 -18.56 -2.62
CA LEU A 153 5.64 -19.83 -2.03
C LEU A 153 4.81 -20.22 -0.81
N THR A 154 4.37 -19.24 -0.04
CA THR A 154 3.53 -19.45 1.14
C THR A 154 2.74 -18.21 1.49
N VAL A 155 1.59 -18.42 2.13
CA VAL A 155 0.82 -17.38 2.81
C VAL A 155 0.56 -17.84 4.24
N THR A 156 1.01 -17.07 5.23
CA THR A 156 0.60 -17.23 6.63
C THR A 156 -0.40 -16.15 6.99
N SER A 157 -1.48 -16.53 7.67
CA SER A 157 -2.54 -15.58 8.02
C SER A 157 -3.26 -15.94 9.32
N VAL A 158 -4.03 -14.98 9.84
CA VAL A 158 -4.89 -15.16 11.02
C VAL A 158 -6.38 -15.12 10.68
N GLY A 159 -6.73 -15.13 9.40
CA GLY A 159 -8.12 -15.25 8.94
C GLY A 159 -9.02 -14.05 9.25
N GLN A 160 -8.45 -12.84 9.40
CA GLN A 160 -9.23 -11.63 9.68
C GLN A 160 -9.84 -11.05 8.41
N TRP A 161 -11.04 -10.53 8.51
CA TRP A 161 -11.60 -9.68 7.47
C TRP A 161 -10.89 -8.31 7.42
N ALA A 162 -10.81 -7.69 6.25
CA ALA A 162 -9.99 -6.48 6.05
C ALA A 162 -10.28 -5.35 7.05
N LYS A 163 -11.55 -5.15 7.43
CA LYS A 163 -11.96 -4.08 8.37
C LYS A 163 -11.43 -4.24 9.80
N GLN A 164 -11.14 -5.46 10.25
CA GLN A 164 -10.63 -5.70 11.60
C GLN A 164 -9.27 -5.03 11.86
N ALA A 165 -8.53 -4.67 10.80
CA ALA A 165 -7.30 -3.90 10.91
C ALA A 165 -7.46 -2.54 11.58
N PHE A 166 -8.62 -1.94 11.41
CA PHE A 166 -8.84 -0.54 11.83
C PHE A 166 -8.94 -0.37 13.34
N SER A 167 -9.22 -1.45 14.08
CA SER A 167 -9.27 -1.45 15.55
C SER A 167 -7.97 -1.88 16.21
N MET A 168 -6.98 -2.35 15.43
CA MET A 168 -5.71 -2.86 15.95
C MET A 168 -4.81 -1.72 16.43
N SER A 169 -4.24 -1.83 17.61
CA SER A 169 -3.21 -0.92 18.11
C SER A 169 -1.91 -1.06 17.31
N ILE A 170 -1.00 -0.09 17.46
CA ILE A 170 0.34 -0.16 16.82
C ILE A 170 1.11 -1.38 17.35
N GLU A 171 1.10 -1.59 18.67
CA GLU A 171 1.81 -2.69 19.32
C GLU A 171 1.31 -4.06 18.85
N GLU A 172 -0.02 -4.25 18.83
CA GLU A 172 -0.64 -5.48 18.31
C GLU A 172 -0.28 -5.71 16.85
N GLY A 173 -0.33 -4.65 16.02
CA GLY A 173 0.00 -4.72 14.62
C GLY A 173 1.45 -5.13 14.36
N VAL A 174 2.39 -4.54 15.08
CA VAL A 174 3.84 -4.86 15.00
C VAL A 174 4.11 -6.28 15.48
N LYS A 175 3.57 -6.66 16.64
CA LYS A 175 3.71 -8.03 17.20
C LYS A 175 3.20 -9.08 16.22
N LEU A 176 2.02 -8.86 15.65
CA LEU A 176 1.43 -9.78 14.68
C LEU A 176 2.25 -9.86 13.39
N ALA A 177 2.74 -8.72 12.88
CA ALA A 177 3.60 -8.67 11.69
C ALA A 177 4.88 -9.48 11.89
N PHE A 178 5.47 -9.35 13.07
CA PHE A 178 6.67 -10.07 13.44
C PHE A 178 6.43 -11.58 13.54
N GLN A 179 5.35 -12.00 14.22
CA GLN A 179 5.00 -13.41 14.36
C GLN A 179 4.72 -14.07 13.01
N LEU A 180 3.82 -13.49 12.23
CA LEU A 180 3.43 -14.04 10.92
C LEU A 180 4.58 -13.96 9.89
N GLY A 181 5.37 -12.89 9.93
CA GLY A 181 6.53 -12.72 9.05
C GLY A 181 7.58 -13.82 9.29
N ARG A 182 7.93 -14.06 10.54
CA ARG A 182 8.85 -15.15 10.89
C ARG A 182 8.32 -16.54 10.51
N GLU A 183 7.03 -16.76 10.71
CA GLU A 183 6.39 -18.02 10.33
C GLU A 183 6.42 -18.21 8.80
N ALA A 184 6.06 -17.19 8.03
CA ALA A 184 6.07 -17.25 6.57
C ALA A 184 7.48 -17.54 6.03
N MET A 185 8.49 -16.81 6.51
CA MET A 185 9.86 -16.99 6.06
C MET A 185 10.44 -18.37 6.40
N ARG A 186 10.08 -18.94 7.56
CA ARG A 186 10.49 -20.30 7.94
C ARG A 186 9.82 -21.37 7.07
N LYS A 187 8.57 -21.15 6.64
CA LYS A 187 7.84 -22.07 5.75
C LYS A 187 8.33 -22.00 4.29
N ALA A 188 8.93 -20.89 3.91
CA ALA A 188 9.42 -20.67 2.56
C ALA A 188 10.92 -20.24 2.57
N PRO A 189 11.84 -21.14 2.88
CA PRO A 189 13.27 -20.82 2.95
C PRO A 189 13.86 -20.34 1.62
N ASP A 190 13.24 -20.70 0.49
CA ASP A 190 13.62 -20.27 -0.84
C ASP A 190 13.01 -18.92 -1.28
N ALA A 191 12.29 -18.24 -0.39
CA ALA A 191 11.73 -16.92 -0.70
C ALA A 191 12.85 -15.88 -0.81
N GLU A 192 12.70 -14.98 -1.77
CA GLU A 192 13.61 -13.86 -2.03
C GLU A 192 13.23 -12.61 -1.22
N GLY A 193 12.13 -12.68 -0.48
CA GLY A 193 11.65 -11.62 0.41
C GLY A 193 10.24 -11.86 0.93
N LEU A 194 9.80 -10.95 1.80
CA LEU A 194 8.53 -11.00 2.49
C LEU A 194 7.62 -9.84 2.10
N LEU A 195 6.38 -10.15 1.74
CA LEU A 195 5.32 -9.16 1.57
C LEU A 195 4.45 -9.08 2.83
N LEU A 196 4.22 -7.86 3.33
CA LEU A 196 3.23 -7.54 4.38
C LEU A 196 2.10 -6.71 3.76
N PRO A 197 1.02 -7.33 3.27
CA PRO A 197 -0.03 -6.63 2.54
C PRO A 197 -0.98 -5.87 3.47
N GLY A 198 -1.47 -4.72 2.98
CA GLY A 198 -2.53 -3.94 3.63
C GLY A 198 -2.09 -2.62 4.24
N GLY A 199 -2.63 -1.52 3.71
CA GLY A 199 -2.29 -0.15 4.12
C GLY A 199 -2.68 0.20 5.56
N ALA A 200 -3.74 -0.42 6.10
CA ALA A 200 -4.20 -0.19 7.46
C ALA A 200 -3.42 -0.97 8.52
N TRP A 201 -2.63 -1.96 8.13
CA TRP A 201 -1.85 -2.76 9.08
C TRP A 201 -0.64 -2.01 9.60
N ARG A 202 -0.56 -1.83 10.90
CA ARG A 202 0.53 -1.12 11.57
C ARG A 202 1.76 -2.01 11.73
N SER A 203 2.45 -2.28 10.61
CA SER A 203 3.54 -3.26 10.52
C SER A 203 4.94 -2.64 10.36
N LEU A 204 5.05 -1.32 10.18
CA LEU A 204 6.31 -0.69 9.77
C LEU A 204 7.49 -0.95 10.70
N ALA A 205 7.29 -0.89 12.02
CA ALA A 205 8.37 -1.08 12.97
C ALA A 205 8.89 -2.54 13.03
N ALA A 206 8.16 -3.51 12.45
CA ALA A 206 8.64 -4.88 12.32
C ALA A 206 9.64 -5.06 11.15
N VAL A 207 9.66 -4.15 10.18
CA VAL A 207 10.43 -4.30 8.93
C VAL A 207 11.93 -4.44 9.17
N PRO A 208 12.61 -3.50 9.87
CA PRO A 208 14.05 -3.60 10.06
C PRO A 208 14.48 -4.88 10.78
N ILE A 209 13.66 -5.31 11.77
CA ILE A 209 13.93 -6.50 12.56
C ILE A 209 13.78 -7.77 11.74
N LEU A 210 12.73 -7.87 10.90
CA LEU A 210 12.54 -9.00 10.01
C LEU A 210 13.63 -9.07 8.92
N GLU A 211 14.07 -7.93 8.41
CA GLU A 211 15.18 -7.86 7.46
C GLU A 211 16.52 -8.27 8.08
N GLU A 212 16.74 -7.94 9.36
CA GLU A 212 17.92 -8.39 10.11
C GLU A 212 17.88 -9.89 10.37
N ASP A 213 16.72 -10.44 10.80
CA ASP A 213 16.54 -11.84 11.10
C ASP A 213 16.81 -12.77 9.91
N PHE A 214 16.39 -12.35 8.71
CA PHE A 214 16.42 -13.22 7.51
C PHE A 214 17.41 -12.77 6.43
N GLY A 215 18.00 -11.59 6.56
CA GLY A 215 18.90 -11.05 5.55
C GLY A 215 18.23 -10.69 4.21
N LEU A 216 16.90 -10.70 4.15
CA LEU A 216 16.09 -10.53 2.94
C LEU A 216 15.19 -9.30 3.03
N PRO A 217 14.78 -8.70 1.89
CA PRO A 217 13.91 -7.53 1.89
C PRO A 217 12.51 -7.83 2.41
N VAL A 218 11.93 -6.87 3.13
CA VAL A 218 10.55 -6.91 3.61
C VAL A 218 9.80 -5.70 3.05
N VAL A 219 8.74 -5.95 2.30
CA VAL A 219 7.95 -4.91 1.64
C VAL A 219 6.54 -4.83 2.25
N PRO A 220 6.25 -3.90 3.16
CA PRO A 220 4.87 -3.60 3.53
C PRO A 220 4.24 -2.61 2.55
N THR A 221 2.98 -2.83 2.23
CA THR A 221 2.22 -1.98 1.27
C THR A 221 2.31 -0.47 1.55
N PRO A 222 2.22 0.02 2.81
CA PRO A 222 2.25 1.47 3.06
C PRO A 222 3.53 2.15 2.60
N ILE A 223 4.71 1.52 2.79
CA ILE A 223 5.97 2.15 2.39
C ILE A 223 6.26 2.06 0.89
N ALA A 224 5.63 1.15 0.18
CA ALA A 224 5.76 1.08 -1.28
C ALA A 224 5.27 2.38 -1.95
N GLN A 225 4.25 3.05 -1.40
CA GLN A 225 3.79 4.36 -1.88
C GLN A 225 4.82 5.47 -1.60
N VAL A 226 5.46 5.47 -0.42
CA VAL A 226 6.55 6.42 -0.11
C VAL A 226 7.71 6.19 -1.06
N TRP A 227 8.11 4.93 -1.26
CA TRP A 227 9.17 4.59 -2.19
C TRP A 227 8.88 5.06 -3.63
N ARG A 228 7.63 5.00 -4.10
CA ARG A 228 7.26 5.58 -5.41
C ARG A 228 7.63 7.06 -5.52
N LEU A 229 7.45 7.84 -4.45
CA LEU A 229 7.85 9.25 -4.44
C LEU A 229 9.37 9.41 -4.41
N ILE A 230 10.08 8.51 -3.71
CA ILE A 230 11.55 8.47 -3.69
C ILE A 230 12.09 8.11 -5.08
N ALA A 231 11.61 7.03 -5.68
CA ALA A 231 12.01 6.57 -7.02
C ALA A 231 11.71 7.60 -8.12
N ALA A 232 10.71 8.44 -7.93
CA ALA A 232 10.39 9.55 -8.83
C ALA A 232 11.21 10.83 -8.54
N GLY A 233 12.14 10.83 -7.58
CA GLY A 233 12.91 12.02 -7.17
C GLY A 233 12.09 13.09 -6.45
N ILE A 234 10.87 12.75 -6.01
CA ILE A 234 9.96 13.69 -5.32
C ILE A 234 10.29 13.76 -3.82
N ALA A 235 10.63 12.65 -3.21
CA ALA A 235 11.05 12.57 -1.81
C ALA A 235 12.49 12.04 -1.70
N PRO A 236 13.27 12.44 -0.67
CA PRO A 236 14.57 11.84 -0.40
C PRO A 236 14.42 10.43 0.17
N PRO A 237 15.46 9.57 0.04
CA PRO A 237 15.52 8.30 0.77
C PRO A 237 15.40 8.48 2.28
N VAL A 238 14.81 7.49 2.96
CA VAL A 238 14.57 7.52 4.41
C VAL A 238 15.28 6.33 5.07
N GLN A 239 16.14 6.61 6.03
CA GLN A 239 16.90 5.60 6.77
C GLN A 239 16.13 5.05 7.98
N GLY A 240 16.44 3.82 8.39
CA GLY A 240 15.92 3.21 9.61
C GLY A 240 14.56 2.50 9.47
N TRP A 241 13.97 2.46 8.26
CA TRP A 241 12.66 1.84 8.01
C TRP A 241 12.72 0.70 6.99
N GLY A 242 13.85 0.02 6.91
CA GLY A 242 14.10 -1.07 5.98
C GLY A 242 14.82 -0.64 4.71
N ARG A 243 15.23 -1.64 3.92
CA ARG A 243 16.07 -1.48 2.74
C ARG A 243 15.37 -0.69 1.63
N LEU A 244 14.06 -0.89 1.47
CA LEU A 244 13.28 -0.28 0.38
C LEU A 244 13.34 1.24 0.40
N LEU A 245 13.19 1.88 1.58
CA LEU A 245 13.19 3.34 1.67
C LEU A 245 14.59 3.95 1.69
N ALA A 246 15.62 3.16 1.93
CA ALA A 246 17.01 3.61 1.96
C ALA A 246 17.61 3.79 0.56
N THR A 247 16.96 3.26 -0.49
CA THR A 247 17.42 3.28 -1.89
C THR A 247 16.39 3.94 -2.79
N PRO A 248 16.82 4.79 -3.76
CA PRO A 248 15.92 5.39 -4.75
C PRO A 248 15.39 4.39 -5.77
#